data_45191224dcdfd7c918f164737b70408a
#
_entry.id   45191224dcdfd7c918f164737b70408a
#
_cell.length_a   1.000
_cell.length_b   1.000
_cell.length_c   1.000
_cell.angle_alpha   90.00
_cell.angle_beta   90.00
_cell.angle_gamma   90.00
#
_symmetry.space_group_name_H-M   'P 1'
#
loop_
_entity.id
_entity.type
_entity.pdbx_description
1 polymer ?
#
loop_
_entity_poly.entity_id
_entity_poly.type
_entity_poly.pdbx_seq_one_letter_code
_entity_poly.pdbx_strand_id
1 'polypeptide(L)'
;MSHEIELKLALPRRALPALRRHPLVAAAEKCGNALTLDNTYYDTPKLQLKARKVAVRTRRQGRQMLQTVKCAAVSSGGLSQRPEWETAWTGGFDFTPVDDPATARLLERHRAELVPVFTTRFRRETRRLVPQAGVSILLMIDTGAVHVRTPEGVEREAEICELELELESGRAQDLLDLACTLAQDLPLMPADLSKAERGYRLFLDTPAGALRSEISTLEPGQNVVEAFQGLALSCVRQWQGNAATALAQGDPDAIDPDNIHQLRVAHRRLRALLKIFAPALPETFAGT
;
A
#
# COMPACT_ATOMS: atom_id res chain seq x y z
N MET A 1 14.46 14.60 6.32
CA MET A 1 13.92 13.32 5.79
C MET A 1 13.02 12.70 6.83
N SER A 2 11.71 12.68 6.63
CA SER A 2 10.80 11.88 7.45
C SER A 2 10.64 10.52 6.74
N HIS A 3 10.90 9.43 7.46
CA HIS A 3 10.59 8.09 6.99
C HIS A 3 9.19 7.76 7.49
N GLU A 4 8.23 7.74 6.59
CA GLU A 4 6.89 7.24 6.86
C GLU A 4 6.93 5.71 6.96
N ILE A 5 6.49 5.16 8.08
CA ILE A 5 6.28 3.71 8.25
C ILE A 5 4.78 3.50 8.34
N GLU A 6 4.20 2.88 7.33
CA GLU A 6 2.77 2.61 7.25
C GLU A 6 2.47 1.15 6.95
N LEU A 7 1.38 0.64 7.50
CA LEU A 7 0.79 -0.64 7.14
C LEU A 7 -0.59 -0.39 6.53
N LYS A 8 -0.79 -0.83 5.29
CA LYS A 8 -2.03 -0.67 4.56
C LYS A 8 -2.82 -1.96 4.51
N LEU A 9 -4.11 -1.86 4.83
CA LEU A 9 -5.06 -2.97 4.88
C LEU A 9 -6.29 -2.61 4.06
N ALA A 10 -6.57 -3.40 3.02
CA ALA A 10 -7.83 -3.33 2.30
C ALA A 10 -8.94 -4.02 3.10
N LEU A 11 -10.17 -3.50 2.97
CA LEU A 11 -11.34 -4.13 3.54
C LEU A 11 -12.55 -3.89 2.63
N PRO A 12 -13.53 -4.82 2.59
CA PRO A 12 -14.75 -4.60 1.85
C PRO A 12 -15.60 -3.51 2.50
N ARG A 13 -16.23 -2.67 1.68
CA ARG A 13 -17.03 -1.51 2.16
C ARG A 13 -18.08 -1.90 3.21
N ARG A 14 -18.67 -3.10 3.09
CA ARG A 14 -19.63 -3.63 4.07
C ARG A 14 -19.03 -3.81 5.48
N ALA A 15 -17.71 -3.91 5.63
CA ALA A 15 -17.05 -4.06 6.92
C ALA A 15 -16.77 -2.73 7.63
N LEU A 16 -16.90 -1.58 6.97
CA LEU A 16 -16.66 -0.25 7.57
C LEU A 16 -17.46 0.01 8.85
N PRO A 17 -18.76 -0.33 8.95
CA PRO A 17 -19.49 -0.15 10.20
C PRO A 17 -18.93 -0.99 11.35
N ALA A 18 -18.47 -2.22 11.08
CA ALA A 18 -17.83 -3.07 12.08
C ALA A 18 -16.46 -2.50 12.49
N LEU A 19 -15.63 -2.06 11.53
CA LEU A 19 -14.35 -1.42 11.82
C LEU A 19 -14.52 -0.20 12.75
N ARG A 20 -15.48 0.69 12.45
CA ARG A 20 -15.72 1.89 13.29
C ARG A 20 -16.21 1.58 14.69
N ARG A 21 -16.90 0.43 14.87
CA ARG A 21 -17.41 -0.03 16.19
C ARG A 21 -16.43 -0.94 16.91
N HIS A 22 -15.36 -1.39 16.25
CA HIS A 22 -14.35 -2.23 16.91
C HIS A 22 -13.80 -1.51 18.14
N PRO A 23 -13.69 -2.17 19.32
CA PRO A 23 -13.35 -1.51 20.58
C PRO A 23 -12.08 -0.65 20.51
N LEU A 24 -11.01 -1.14 19.90
CA LEU A 24 -9.76 -0.39 19.73
C LEU A 24 -9.94 0.86 18.87
N VAL A 25 -10.72 0.76 17.78
CA VAL A 25 -10.96 1.90 16.89
C VAL A 25 -11.91 2.91 17.53
N ALA A 26 -12.94 2.44 18.21
CA ALA A 26 -13.90 3.31 18.90
C ALA A 26 -13.26 4.08 20.07
N ALA A 27 -12.33 3.43 20.79
CA ALA A 27 -11.60 4.04 21.92
C ALA A 27 -10.49 5.01 21.46
N ALA A 28 -10.01 4.89 20.20
CA ALA A 28 -8.96 5.76 19.68
C ALA A 28 -9.43 7.23 19.58
N GLU A 29 -8.57 8.15 19.96
CA GLU A 29 -8.82 9.60 19.93
C GLU A 29 -9.05 10.09 18.50
N LYS A 30 -10.11 10.86 18.27
CA LYS A 30 -10.37 11.47 16.96
C LYS A 30 -9.43 12.63 16.71
N CYS A 31 -8.68 12.60 15.62
CA CYS A 31 -7.79 13.68 15.18
C CYS A 31 -8.57 14.68 14.31
N GLY A 32 -9.61 15.31 14.88
CA GLY A 32 -10.46 16.27 14.18
C GLY A 32 -11.59 15.65 13.38
N ASN A 33 -12.18 16.46 12.49
CA ASN A 33 -13.25 16.02 11.60
C ASN A 33 -12.68 15.26 10.40
N ALA A 34 -13.49 14.37 9.83
CA ALA A 34 -13.12 13.71 8.59
C ALA A 34 -12.97 14.72 7.45
N LEU A 35 -11.92 14.56 6.67
CA LEU A 35 -11.55 15.46 5.59
C LEU A 35 -11.74 14.78 4.22
N THR A 36 -12.21 15.55 3.25
CA THR A 36 -12.13 15.13 1.84
C THR A 36 -10.76 15.55 1.32
N LEU A 37 -10.04 14.59 0.77
CA LEU A 37 -8.73 14.75 0.16
C LEU A 37 -8.88 14.59 -1.35
N ASP A 38 -8.64 15.67 -2.09
CA ASP A 38 -8.58 15.66 -3.55
C ASP A 38 -7.11 15.70 -3.96
N ASN A 39 -6.64 14.66 -4.63
CA ASN A 39 -5.26 14.58 -5.09
C ASN A 39 -5.23 14.53 -6.62
N THR A 40 -4.32 15.27 -7.22
CA THR A 40 -3.95 15.14 -8.63
C THR A 40 -2.53 14.61 -8.72
N TYR A 41 -2.35 13.52 -9.44
CA TYR A 41 -1.05 12.91 -9.68
C TYR A 41 -0.50 13.35 -11.03
N TYR A 42 0.80 13.64 -11.04
CA TYR A 42 1.49 14.18 -12.20
C TYR A 42 2.62 13.26 -12.64
N ASP A 43 2.81 13.19 -13.96
CA ASP A 43 3.95 12.54 -14.58
C ASP A 43 4.22 13.22 -15.93
N THR A 44 5.31 12.84 -16.60
CA THR A 44 5.52 13.22 -17.99
C THR A 44 4.59 12.42 -18.90
N PRO A 45 4.33 12.88 -20.15
CA PRO A 45 3.55 12.10 -21.13
C PRO A 45 4.10 10.69 -21.38
N LYS A 46 5.38 10.46 -21.12
CA LYS A 46 6.05 9.16 -21.25
C LYS A 46 6.13 8.37 -19.93
N LEU A 47 5.46 8.81 -18.88
CA LEU A 47 5.42 8.19 -17.54
C LEU A 47 6.83 7.93 -16.95
N GLN A 48 7.74 8.89 -17.10
CA GLN A 48 9.13 8.74 -16.71
C GLN A 48 9.32 8.73 -15.19
N LEU A 49 8.44 9.41 -14.43
CA LEU A 49 8.46 9.33 -12.96
C LEU A 49 8.00 7.96 -12.49
N LYS A 50 6.91 7.42 -13.05
CA LYS A 50 6.44 6.05 -12.78
C LYS A 50 7.54 5.01 -13.05
N ALA A 51 8.23 5.12 -14.19
CA ALA A 51 9.32 4.21 -14.56
C ALA A 51 10.47 4.21 -13.54
N ARG A 52 10.67 5.32 -12.82
CA ARG A 52 11.64 5.48 -11.73
C ARG A 52 11.05 5.32 -10.35
N LYS A 53 9.77 4.87 -10.30
CA LYS A 53 9.04 4.64 -9.06
C LYS A 53 8.97 5.88 -8.15
N VAL A 54 8.83 7.06 -8.75
CA VAL A 54 8.58 8.34 -8.08
C VAL A 54 7.16 8.77 -8.36
N ALA A 55 6.43 9.21 -7.33
CA ALA A 55 5.09 9.77 -7.45
C ALA A 55 5.09 11.23 -7.00
N VAL A 56 4.55 12.10 -7.84
CA VAL A 56 4.33 13.51 -7.54
C VAL A 56 2.83 13.77 -7.54
N ARG A 57 2.36 14.44 -6.50
CA ARG A 57 0.95 14.84 -6.43
C ARG A 57 0.79 16.24 -5.84
N THR A 58 -0.28 16.91 -6.20
CA THR A 58 -0.85 18.00 -5.41
C THR A 58 -2.07 17.48 -4.66
N ARG A 59 -2.28 17.98 -3.44
CA ARG A 59 -3.40 17.59 -2.58
C ARG A 59 -4.13 18.82 -2.09
N ARG A 60 -5.44 18.85 -2.29
CA ARG A 60 -6.31 19.78 -1.59
C ARG A 60 -6.86 19.13 -0.34
N GLN A 61 -6.63 19.79 0.80
CA GLN A 61 -7.11 19.39 2.11
C GLN A 61 -7.78 20.60 2.77
N GLY A 62 -9.10 20.68 2.66
CA GLY A 62 -9.84 21.88 3.06
C GLY A 62 -9.38 23.10 2.26
N ARG A 63 -8.79 24.09 2.94
CA ARG A 63 -8.25 25.31 2.32
C ARG A 63 -6.78 25.22 1.93
N GLN A 64 -6.11 24.17 2.39
CA GLN A 64 -4.68 23.99 2.10
C GLN A 64 -4.48 23.23 0.79
N MET A 65 -3.45 23.66 0.06
CA MET A 65 -2.92 22.95 -1.08
C MET A 65 -1.50 22.51 -0.76
N LEU A 66 -1.23 21.23 -0.90
CA LEU A 66 0.07 20.63 -0.60
C LEU A 66 0.64 19.97 -1.86
N GLN A 67 1.94 19.97 -1.99
CA GLN A 67 2.68 19.16 -2.93
C GLN A 67 3.34 18.01 -2.15
N THR A 68 3.27 16.79 -2.68
CA THR A 68 3.94 15.64 -2.08
C THR A 68 4.76 14.93 -3.14
N VAL A 69 5.98 14.57 -2.79
CA VAL A 69 6.84 13.65 -3.55
C VAL A 69 7.03 12.40 -2.70
N LYS A 70 6.78 11.22 -3.29
CA LYS A 70 7.02 9.92 -2.65
C LYS A 70 7.88 9.07 -3.56
N CYS A 71 8.94 8.47 -3.03
CA CYS A 71 9.65 7.40 -3.70
C CYS A 71 9.00 6.05 -3.41
N ALA A 72 9.22 5.07 -4.30
CA ALA A 72 8.72 3.74 -4.02
C ALA A 72 9.39 3.17 -2.77
N ALA A 73 8.54 2.62 -1.93
CA ALA A 73 8.95 1.74 -0.87
C ALA A 73 9.17 0.32 -1.38
N VAL A 74 9.96 -0.43 -0.67
CA VAL A 74 9.78 -1.88 -0.67
C VAL A 74 8.55 -2.15 0.19
N SER A 75 7.38 -2.37 -0.44
CA SER A 75 6.19 -2.80 0.26
C SER A 75 6.16 -4.31 0.33
N SER A 76 5.84 -4.85 1.48
CA SER A 76 5.69 -6.28 1.69
C SER A 76 4.63 -6.56 2.74
N GLY A 77 3.58 -7.27 2.34
CA GLY A 77 2.47 -7.57 3.22
C GLY A 77 1.73 -6.32 3.71
N GLY A 78 1.65 -5.28 2.87
CA GLY A 78 1.05 -3.99 3.19
C GLY A 78 1.94 -3.04 3.97
N LEU A 79 3.03 -3.53 4.60
CA LEU A 79 3.98 -2.69 5.32
C LEU A 79 4.92 -1.99 4.32
N SER A 80 5.02 -0.68 4.44
CA SER A 80 5.92 0.14 3.61
C SER A 80 6.69 1.14 4.46
N GLN A 81 7.94 1.36 4.07
CA GLN A 81 8.79 2.41 4.61
C GLN A 81 9.39 3.17 3.44
N ARG A 82 9.17 4.48 3.39
CA ARG A 82 9.62 5.30 2.25
C ARG A 82 9.92 6.73 2.62
N PRO A 83 10.83 7.38 1.88
CA PRO A 83 10.99 8.82 1.92
C PRO A 83 9.74 9.52 1.40
N GLU A 84 9.30 10.52 2.12
CA GLU A 84 8.23 11.44 1.72
C GLU A 84 8.66 12.88 1.98
N TRP A 85 8.38 13.75 1.00
CA TRP A 85 8.56 15.19 1.12
C TRP A 85 7.22 15.88 0.83
N GLU A 86 6.73 16.61 1.80
CA GLU A 86 5.49 17.37 1.66
C GLU A 86 5.74 18.86 1.93
N THR A 87 5.22 19.72 1.06
CA THR A 87 5.37 21.17 1.15
C THR A 87 4.08 21.87 0.73
N ALA A 88 3.93 23.16 1.12
CA ALA A 88 2.83 23.95 0.63
C ALA A 88 2.92 24.13 -0.89
N TRP A 89 1.79 23.95 -1.59
CA TRP A 89 1.69 24.23 -3.00
C TRP A 89 1.40 25.72 -3.26
N THR A 90 2.28 26.38 -4.00
CA THR A 90 2.22 27.83 -4.28
C THR A 90 1.90 28.14 -5.75
N GLY A 91 1.40 27.17 -6.52
CA GLY A 91 1.07 27.35 -7.92
C GLY A 91 2.11 26.84 -8.92
N GLY A 92 3.27 26.36 -8.43
CA GLY A 92 4.31 25.71 -9.21
C GLY A 92 4.99 24.61 -8.42
N PHE A 93 5.62 23.65 -9.11
CA PHE A 93 6.37 22.58 -8.44
C PHE A 93 7.66 23.14 -7.83
N ASP A 94 7.86 22.85 -6.54
CA ASP A 94 9.06 23.12 -5.80
C ASP A 94 9.68 21.80 -5.30
N PHE A 95 10.81 21.42 -5.85
CA PHE A 95 11.52 20.19 -5.51
C PHE A 95 12.76 20.43 -4.63
N THR A 96 13.00 21.67 -4.19
CA THR A 96 14.14 22.03 -3.32
C THR A 96 14.17 21.25 -2.00
N PRO A 97 13.01 20.86 -1.38
CA PRO A 97 13.02 20.06 -0.16
C PRO A 97 13.41 18.60 -0.35
N VAL A 98 13.48 18.11 -1.61
CA VAL A 98 13.86 16.73 -1.92
C VAL A 98 15.36 16.57 -1.74
N ASP A 99 15.76 15.95 -0.64
CA ASP A 99 17.17 15.80 -0.24
C ASP A 99 17.85 14.55 -0.82
N ASP A 100 17.12 13.69 -1.58
CA ASP A 100 17.73 12.64 -2.40
C ASP A 100 18.22 13.20 -3.75
N PRO A 101 19.54 13.25 -4.01
CA PRO A 101 20.07 13.91 -5.20
C PRO A 101 19.63 13.27 -6.53
N ALA A 102 19.35 11.97 -6.55
CA ALA A 102 18.92 11.27 -7.75
C ALA A 102 17.47 11.64 -8.10
N THR A 103 16.58 11.61 -7.10
CA THR A 103 15.18 12.02 -7.23
C THR A 103 15.07 13.50 -7.56
N ALA A 104 15.80 14.38 -6.86
CA ALA A 104 15.79 15.83 -7.13
C ALA A 104 16.19 16.14 -8.59
N ARG A 105 17.27 15.55 -9.09
CA ARG A 105 17.69 15.72 -10.50
C ARG A 105 16.67 15.20 -11.49
N LEU A 106 16.01 14.08 -11.20
CA LEU A 106 14.96 13.54 -12.06
C LEU A 106 13.77 14.52 -12.14
N LEU A 107 13.30 15.01 -11.00
CA LEU A 107 12.16 15.92 -10.90
C LEU A 107 12.44 17.26 -11.57
N GLU A 108 13.61 17.87 -11.33
CA GLU A 108 14.01 19.13 -11.96
C GLU A 108 14.13 19.00 -13.47
N ARG A 109 14.69 17.90 -13.98
CA ARG A 109 14.79 17.65 -15.43
C ARG A 109 13.43 17.65 -16.11
N HIS A 110 12.42 17.09 -15.45
CA HIS A 110 11.09 16.89 -16.03
C HIS A 110 10.05 17.87 -15.53
N ARG A 111 10.43 18.87 -14.71
CA ARG A 111 9.48 19.83 -14.09
C ARG A 111 8.50 20.45 -15.09
N ALA A 112 9.01 20.93 -16.23
CA ALA A 112 8.21 21.59 -17.25
C ALA A 112 7.32 20.63 -18.07
N GLU A 113 7.59 19.33 -18.02
CA GLU A 113 6.84 18.30 -18.75
C GLU A 113 5.73 17.66 -17.92
N LEU A 114 5.61 18.01 -16.63
CA LEU A 114 4.63 17.40 -15.75
C LEU A 114 3.21 17.79 -16.11
N VAL A 115 2.41 16.77 -16.42
CA VAL A 115 0.99 16.89 -16.73
C VAL A 115 0.15 16.05 -15.78
N PRO A 116 -1.11 16.41 -15.49
CA PRO A 116 -1.99 15.57 -14.69
C PRO A 116 -2.28 14.26 -15.43
N VAL A 117 -2.19 13.13 -14.71
CA VAL A 117 -2.43 11.79 -15.25
C VAL A 117 -3.72 11.19 -14.71
N PHE A 118 -3.93 11.29 -13.40
CA PHE A 118 -5.15 10.80 -12.75
C PHE A 118 -5.38 11.54 -11.43
N THR A 119 -6.57 11.36 -10.87
CA THR A 119 -6.95 11.94 -9.58
C THR A 119 -7.40 10.87 -8.61
N THR A 120 -7.29 11.18 -7.31
CA THR A 120 -7.96 10.39 -6.27
C THR A 120 -8.77 11.32 -5.39
N ARG A 121 -10.02 10.96 -5.14
CA ARG A 121 -10.88 11.69 -4.21
C ARG A 121 -11.42 10.74 -3.18
N PHE A 122 -11.10 10.99 -1.91
CA PHE A 122 -11.54 10.14 -0.82
C PHE A 122 -11.72 10.94 0.48
N ARG A 123 -12.58 10.41 1.34
CA ARG A 123 -12.81 10.90 2.70
C ARG A 123 -11.91 10.13 3.63
N ARG A 124 -11.11 10.84 4.44
CA ARG A 124 -10.22 10.30 5.47
C ARG A 124 -10.76 10.59 6.86
N GLU A 125 -10.94 9.57 7.67
CA GLU A 125 -11.19 9.66 9.10
C GLU A 125 -9.89 9.28 9.82
N THR A 126 -9.33 10.20 10.61
CA THR A 126 -8.07 9.93 11.33
C THR A 126 -8.35 9.80 12.82
N ARG A 127 -7.75 8.79 13.44
CA ARG A 127 -7.77 8.56 14.88
C ARG A 127 -6.36 8.23 15.36
N ARG A 128 -6.05 8.58 16.60
CA ARG A 128 -4.80 8.24 17.27
C ARG A 128 -5.06 7.16 18.31
N LEU A 129 -4.32 6.07 18.23
CA LEU A 129 -4.32 5.00 19.23
C LEU A 129 -2.96 4.96 19.92
N VAL A 130 -2.98 4.92 21.24
CA VAL A 130 -1.80 4.73 22.11
C VAL A 130 -2.02 3.41 22.84
N PRO A 131 -1.63 2.27 22.25
CA PRO A 131 -1.89 0.95 22.83
C PRO A 131 -1.07 0.69 24.09
N GLN A 132 0.09 1.33 24.21
CA GLN A 132 0.97 1.26 25.38
C GLN A 132 1.88 2.49 25.43
N ALA A 133 2.56 2.70 26.57
CA ALA A 133 3.51 3.80 26.72
C ALA A 133 4.61 3.74 25.65
N GLY A 134 4.85 4.88 24.99
CA GLY A 134 5.87 5.00 23.93
C GLY A 134 5.43 4.56 22.53
N VAL A 135 4.23 4.02 22.37
CA VAL A 135 3.68 3.63 21.05
C VAL A 135 2.50 4.53 20.70
N SER A 136 2.57 5.19 19.55
CA SER A 136 1.49 6.01 18.99
C SER A 136 1.29 5.66 17.53
N ILE A 137 0.05 5.34 17.15
CA ILE A 137 -0.33 4.90 15.82
C ILE A 137 -1.52 5.74 15.33
N LEU A 138 -1.40 6.31 14.12
CA LEU A 138 -2.54 6.90 13.43
C LEU A 138 -3.29 5.82 12.67
N LEU A 139 -4.59 5.74 12.91
CA LEU A 139 -5.52 4.91 12.15
C LEU A 139 -6.26 5.82 11.18
N MET A 140 -6.07 5.61 9.89
CA MET A 140 -6.70 6.40 8.83
C MET A 140 -7.64 5.52 8.02
N ILE A 141 -8.94 5.80 8.08
CA ILE A 141 -9.96 5.10 7.30
C ILE A 141 -10.24 5.92 6.04
N ASP A 142 -9.84 5.41 4.90
CA ASP A 142 -9.99 6.06 3.60
C ASP A 142 -11.11 5.41 2.78
N THR A 143 -12.06 6.24 2.32
CA THR A 143 -13.18 5.79 1.50
C THR A 143 -13.43 6.75 0.34
N GLY A 144 -13.41 6.26 -0.89
CA GLY A 144 -13.57 7.07 -2.08
C GLY A 144 -13.18 6.32 -3.35
N ALA A 145 -12.55 7.02 -4.29
CA ALA A 145 -12.16 6.43 -5.57
C ALA A 145 -10.91 7.07 -6.18
N VAL A 146 -10.30 6.30 -7.07
CA VAL A 146 -9.32 6.73 -8.08
C VAL A 146 -10.09 6.98 -9.36
N HIS A 147 -9.87 8.13 -10.00
CA HIS A 147 -10.50 8.49 -11.26
C HIS A 147 -9.44 8.74 -12.32
N VAL A 148 -9.63 8.15 -13.47
CA VAL A 148 -8.79 8.33 -14.65
C VAL A 148 -9.66 8.83 -15.80
N ARG A 149 -9.16 9.80 -16.54
CA ARG A 149 -9.66 10.16 -17.85
C ARG A 149 -8.51 10.12 -18.83
N THR A 150 -8.57 9.17 -19.77
CA THR A 150 -7.51 9.03 -20.77
C THR A 150 -7.54 10.16 -21.79
N PRO A 151 -6.46 10.39 -22.56
CA PRO A 151 -6.45 11.38 -23.65
C PRO A 151 -7.55 11.14 -24.68
N GLU A 152 -7.94 9.88 -24.91
CA GLU A 152 -9.03 9.47 -25.81
C GLU A 152 -10.43 9.70 -25.21
N GLY A 153 -10.50 10.21 -23.96
CA GLY A 153 -11.75 10.52 -23.28
C GLY A 153 -12.41 9.35 -22.55
N VAL A 154 -11.72 8.20 -22.43
CA VAL A 154 -12.23 7.05 -21.66
C VAL A 154 -12.13 7.34 -20.17
N GLU A 155 -13.24 7.20 -19.47
CA GLU A 155 -13.29 7.34 -18.01
C GLU A 155 -13.24 5.97 -17.34
N ARG A 156 -12.42 5.88 -16.31
CA ARG A 156 -12.28 4.67 -15.47
C ARG A 156 -12.23 5.05 -14.00
N GLU A 157 -12.78 4.17 -13.17
CA GLU A 157 -12.81 4.37 -11.72
C GLU A 157 -12.42 3.10 -10.99
N ALA A 158 -11.73 3.25 -9.84
CA ALA A 158 -11.45 2.16 -8.93
C ALA A 158 -11.71 2.60 -7.49
N GLU A 159 -12.37 1.74 -6.71
CA GLU A 159 -12.74 2.03 -5.32
C GLU A 159 -11.49 2.17 -4.42
N ILE A 160 -11.55 3.10 -3.47
CA ILE A 160 -10.67 3.21 -2.32
C ILE A 160 -11.50 2.84 -1.08
N CYS A 161 -11.16 1.74 -0.43
CA CYS A 161 -11.70 1.34 0.87
C CYS A 161 -10.60 0.64 1.64
N GLU A 162 -9.89 1.39 2.49
CA GLU A 162 -8.69 0.88 3.17
C GLU A 162 -8.52 1.50 4.55
N LEU A 163 -7.85 0.77 5.42
CA LEU A 163 -7.30 1.22 6.69
C LEU A 163 -5.79 1.37 6.53
N GLU A 164 -5.26 2.56 6.75
CA GLU A 164 -3.82 2.80 6.87
C GLU A 164 -3.49 2.97 8.36
N LEU A 165 -2.47 2.25 8.81
CA LEU A 165 -1.89 2.38 10.14
C LEU A 165 -0.52 3.02 9.96
N GLU A 166 -0.33 4.24 10.47
CA GLU A 166 0.92 4.99 10.36
C GLU A 166 1.57 5.11 11.74
N LEU A 167 2.84 4.83 11.81
CA LEU A 167 3.61 4.86 13.05
C LEU A 167 4.10 6.27 13.35
N GLU A 168 3.57 6.91 14.41
CA GLU A 168 4.12 8.17 14.93
C GLU A 168 5.30 7.90 15.88
N SER A 169 5.20 6.86 16.73
CA SER A 169 6.27 6.38 17.61
C SER A 169 6.08 4.90 17.93
N GLY A 170 7.19 4.20 18.19
CA GLY A 170 7.22 2.76 18.44
C GLY A 170 8.04 2.02 17.39
N ARG A 171 7.69 0.76 17.12
CA ARG A 171 8.37 -0.13 16.17
C ARG A 171 7.39 -0.61 15.11
N ALA A 172 7.89 -0.97 13.93
CA ALA A 172 7.06 -1.55 12.86
C ALA A 172 6.26 -2.78 13.33
N GLN A 173 6.78 -3.54 14.30
CA GLN A 173 6.08 -4.68 14.91
C GLN A 173 4.77 -4.27 15.59
N ASP A 174 4.72 -3.08 16.20
CA ASP A 174 3.51 -2.60 16.87
C ASP A 174 2.35 -2.37 15.87
N LEU A 175 2.65 -2.01 14.61
CA LEU A 175 1.65 -1.95 13.53
C LEU A 175 1.12 -3.35 13.17
N LEU A 176 2.02 -4.34 13.07
CA LEU A 176 1.65 -5.72 12.74
C LEU A 176 0.80 -6.34 13.85
N ASP A 177 1.17 -6.12 15.11
CA ASP A 177 0.43 -6.64 16.27
C ASP A 177 -0.98 -6.05 16.33
N LEU A 178 -1.12 -4.74 16.07
CA LEU A 178 -2.42 -4.09 15.98
C LEU A 178 -3.23 -4.64 14.80
N ALA A 179 -2.63 -4.81 13.63
CA ALA A 179 -3.30 -5.35 12.46
C ALA A 179 -3.76 -6.79 12.68
N CYS A 180 -2.94 -7.64 13.30
CA CYS A 180 -3.32 -9.01 13.67
C CYS A 180 -4.49 -9.03 14.65
N THR A 181 -4.49 -8.14 15.64
CA THR A 181 -5.60 -8.01 16.60
C THR A 181 -6.90 -7.59 15.88
N LEU A 182 -6.85 -6.59 15.00
CA LEU A 182 -8.02 -6.15 14.23
C LEU A 182 -8.52 -7.24 13.27
N ALA A 183 -7.62 -8.02 12.69
CA ALA A 183 -7.94 -9.07 11.73
C ALA A 183 -8.63 -10.30 12.35
N GLN A 184 -8.63 -10.43 13.68
CA GLN A 184 -9.40 -11.47 14.37
C GLN A 184 -10.91 -11.29 14.18
N ASP A 185 -11.37 -10.02 14.12
CA ASP A 185 -12.79 -9.67 14.07
C ASP A 185 -13.22 -9.06 12.72
N LEU A 186 -12.25 -8.67 11.89
CA LEU A 186 -12.48 -7.91 10.65
C LEU A 186 -11.84 -8.59 9.45
N PRO A 187 -12.48 -8.59 8.28
CA PRO A 187 -11.94 -9.14 7.03
C PRO A 187 -10.92 -8.18 6.41
N LEU A 188 -9.77 -8.03 7.08
CA LEU A 188 -8.67 -7.19 6.63
C LEU A 188 -7.71 -8.00 5.76
N MET A 189 -7.23 -7.37 4.67
CA MET A 189 -6.25 -7.96 3.76
C MET A 189 -5.09 -6.99 3.59
N PRO A 190 -3.84 -7.40 3.82
CA PRO A 190 -2.67 -6.57 3.48
C PRO A 190 -2.69 -6.10 2.03
N ALA A 191 -2.42 -4.81 1.80
CA ALA A 191 -2.51 -4.19 0.48
C ALA A 191 -1.19 -3.51 0.09
N ASP A 192 -0.45 -4.13 -0.84
CA ASP A 192 0.83 -3.59 -1.31
C ASP A 192 0.66 -2.47 -2.35
N LEU A 193 -0.49 -2.44 -3.06
CA LEU A 193 -0.73 -1.43 -4.08
C LEU A 193 -1.07 -0.07 -3.46
N SER A 194 -0.22 0.93 -3.72
CA SER A 194 -0.51 2.30 -3.35
C SER A 194 -1.64 2.90 -4.19
N LYS A 195 -2.27 4.00 -3.72
CA LYS A 195 -3.23 4.78 -4.51
C LYS A 195 -2.63 5.23 -5.83
N ALA A 196 -1.33 5.59 -5.84
CA ALA A 196 -0.60 5.96 -7.05
C ALA A 196 -0.49 4.78 -8.03
N GLU A 197 -0.08 3.61 -7.57
CA GLU A 197 0.04 2.42 -8.43
C GLU A 197 -1.33 1.99 -8.99
N ARG A 198 -2.39 2.04 -8.18
CA ARG A 198 -3.76 1.80 -8.67
C ARG A 198 -4.15 2.77 -9.78
N GLY A 199 -3.83 4.07 -9.62
CA GLY A 199 -4.09 5.10 -10.64
C GLY A 199 -3.34 4.83 -11.95
N TYR A 200 -2.07 4.47 -11.88
CA TYR A 200 -1.28 4.14 -13.07
C TYR A 200 -1.78 2.87 -13.76
N ARG A 201 -2.16 1.82 -13.03
CA ARG A 201 -2.75 0.60 -13.62
C ARG A 201 -4.05 0.92 -14.34
N LEU A 202 -4.89 1.74 -13.74
CA LEU A 202 -6.16 2.16 -14.31
C LEU A 202 -5.95 3.04 -15.56
N PHE A 203 -4.95 3.94 -15.54
CA PHE A 203 -4.59 4.78 -16.68
C PHE A 203 -4.06 3.97 -17.87
N LEU A 204 -3.20 2.98 -17.59
CA LEU A 204 -2.59 2.13 -18.60
C LEU A 204 -3.48 0.96 -19.05
N ASP A 205 -4.69 0.85 -18.49
CA ASP A 205 -5.58 -0.29 -18.74
C ASP A 205 -4.89 -1.64 -18.52
N THR A 206 -4.07 -1.70 -17.48
CA THR A 206 -3.31 -2.90 -17.16
C THR A 206 -4.18 -3.79 -16.27
N PRO A 207 -4.76 -4.88 -16.79
CA PRO A 207 -5.55 -5.78 -15.99
C PRO A 207 -4.72 -6.38 -14.87
N ALA A 208 -5.33 -6.58 -13.72
CA ALA A 208 -4.73 -7.35 -12.66
C ALA A 208 -4.76 -8.83 -13.07
N GLY A 209 -3.71 -9.28 -13.73
CA GLY A 209 -3.55 -10.69 -14.08
C GLY A 209 -3.08 -11.53 -12.90
N ALA A 210 -3.18 -12.85 -13.03
CA ALA A 210 -2.71 -13.77 -12.02
C ALA A 210 -1.19 -13.66 -11.82
N LEU A 211 -0.78 -13.48 -10.57
CA LEU A 211 0.62 -13.36 -10.18
C LEU A 211 1.24 -14.74 -10.05
N ARG A 212 2.20 -15.05 -10.92
CA ARG A 212 2.93 -16.31 -10.90
C ARG A 212 4.12 -16.26 -9.95
N SER A 213 4.63 -17.44 -9.57
CA SER A 213 5.82 -17.51 -8.73
C SER A 213 7.03 -16.96 -9.45
N GLU A 214 7.77 -16.10 -8.79
CA GLU A 214 9.12 -15.72 -9.21
C GLU A 214 10.13 -16.80 -8.80
N ILE A 215 11.17 -16.96 -9.61
CA ILE A 215 12.31 -17.80 -9.25
C ILE A 215 13.13 -17.01 -8.23
N SER A 216 13.15 -17.49 -7.00
CA SER A 216 14.00 -16.89 -5.96
C SER A 216 15.40 -17.50 -6.06
N THR A 217 16.40 -16.69 -6.32
CA THR A 217 17.81 -17.08 -6.23
C THR A 217 18.26 -16.96 -4.79
N LEU A 218 19.02 -17.95 -4.32
CA LEU A 218 19.70 -17.90 -3.04
C LEU A 218 21.08 -17.27 -3.24
N GLU A 219 21.42 -16.32 -2.41
CA GLU A 219 22.72 -15.65 -2.48
C GLU A 219 23.78 -16.46 -1.72
N PRO A 220 25.01 -16.53 -2.24
CA PRO A 220 26.12 -17.15 -1.52
C PRO A 220 26.34 -16.46 -0.17
N GLY A 221 26.38 -17.26 0.92
CA GLY A 221 26.58 -16.76 2.27
C GLY A 221 25.31 -16.49 3.07
N GLN A 222 24.12 -16.63 2.49
CA GLN A 222 22.87 -16.62 3.26
C GLN A 222 22.83 -17.79 4.23
N ASN A 223 22.41 -17.52 5.47
CA ASN A 223 22.11 -18.60 6.41
C ASN A 223 20.73 -19.23 6.10
N VAL A 224 20.45 -20.37 6.70
CA VAL A 224 19.22 -21.16 6.46
C VAL A 224 17.94 -20.38 6.78
N VAL A 225 17.96 -19.56 7.83
CA VAL A 225 16.81 -18.76 8.25
C VAL A 225 16.54 -17.65 7.24
N GLU A 226 17.57 -16.94 6.79
CA GLU A 226 17.46 -15.90 5.75
C GLU A 226 16.95 -16.47 4.43
N ALA A 227 17.46 -17.65 4.04
CA ALA A 227 16.97 -18.35 2.86
C ALA A 227 15.48 -18.71 2.98
N PHE A 228 15.07 -19.26 4.13
CA PHE A 228 13.67 -19.55 4.41
C PHE A 228 12.80 -18.30 4.33
N GLN A 229 13.21 -17.21 4.99
CA GLN A 229 12.45 -15.95 4.99
C GLN A 229 12.24 -15.40 3.58
N GLY A 230 13.27 -15.37 2.73
CA GLY A 230 13.17 -14.91 1.35
C GLY A 230 12.21 -15.75 0.51
N LEU A 231 12.33 -17.08 0.61
CA LEU A 231 11.47 -18.03 -0.12
C LEU A 231 10.02 -17.99 0.38
N ALA A 232 9.80 -17.94 1.70
CA ALA A 232 8.47 -17.86 2.30
C ALA A 232 7.78 -16.54 1.91
N LEU A 233 8.51 -15.42 1.95
CA LEU A 233 8.00 -14.12 1.56
C LEU A 233 7.57 -14.09 0.08
N SER A 234 8.31 -14.75 -0.83
CA SER A 234 7.91 -14.92 -2.23
C SER A 234 6.56 -15.65 -2.36
N CYS A 235 6.35 -16.70 -1.56
CA CYS A 235 5.08 -17.44 -1.55
C CYS A 235 3.93 -16.58 -1.00
N VAL A 236 4.17 -15.85 0.09
CA VAL A 236 3.17 -14.95 0.70
C VAL A 236 2.78 -13.83 -0.27
N ARG A 237 3.74 -13.19 -0.94
CA ARG A 237 3.47 -12.16 -1.96
C ARG A 237 2.63 -12.69 -3.11
N GLN A 238 2.98 -13.89 -3.63
CA GLN A 238 2.19 -14.55 -4.68
C GLN A 238 0.76 -14.81 -4.20
N TRP A 239 0.59 -15.30 -2.98
CA TRP A 239 -0.73 -15.58 -2.40
C TRP A 239 -1.54 -14.29 -2.24
N GLN A 240 -0.98 -13.26 -1.59
CA GLN A 240 -1.64 -11.99 -1.33
C GLN A 240 -2.05 -11.26 -2.61
N GLY A 241 -1.16 -11.21 -3.61
CA GLY A 241 -1.46 -10.55 -4.89
C GLY A 241 -2.62 -11.22 -5.64
N ASN A 242 -2.69 -12.55 -5.66
CA ASN A 242 -3.80 -13.26 -6.28
C ASN A 242 -5.09 -13.14 -5.46
N ALA A 243 -5.01 -13.18 -4.13
CA ALA A 243 -6.16 -12.96 -3.26
C ALA A 243 -6.75 -11.54 -3.45
N ALA A 244 -5.89 -10.52 -3.48
CA ALA A 244 -6.33 -9.16 -3.71
C ALA A 244 -7.02 -8.99 -5.07
N THR A 245 -6.47 -9.62 -6.14
CA THR A 245 -7.06 -9.61 -7.48
C THR A 245 -8.43 -10.30 -7.50
N ALA A 246 -8.52 -11.49 -6.91
CA ALA A 246 -9.78 -12.24 -6.84
C ALA A 246 -10.87 -11.48 -6.07
N LEU A 247 -10.51 -10.87 -4.93
CA LEU A 247 -11.45 -10.10 -4.12
C LEU A 247 -11.90 -8.79 -4.81
N ALA A 248 -11.03 -8.17 -5.61
CA ALA A 248 -11.36 -6.94 -6.35
C ALA A 248 -12.39 -7.17 -7.47
N GLN A 249 -12.55 -8.40 -7.96
CA GLN A 249 -13.53 -8.75 -8.98
C GLN A 249 -14.98 -8.74 -8.43
N GLY A 250 -15.16 -8.87 -7.10
CA GLY A 250 -16.44 -8.64 -6.41
C GLY A 250 -17.49 -9.73 -6.62
N ASP A 251 -17.54 -10.33 -7.80
CA ASP A 251 -18.45 -11.44 -8.16
C ASP A 251 -17.66 -12.75 -8.16
N PRO A 252 -18.06 -13.75 -7.35
CA PRO A 252 -17.41 -15.05 -7.30
C PRO A 252 -17.33 -15.75 -8.66
N ASP A 253 -18.36 -15.59 -9.51
CA ASP A 253 -18.44 -16.21 -10.82
C ASP A 253 -17.54 -15.50 -11.88
N ALA A 254 -17.12 -14.27 -11.61
CA ALA A 254 -16.22 -13.50 -12.45
C ALA A 254 -14.73 -13.70 -12.09
N ILE A 255 -14.43 -14.45 -11.02
CA ILE A 255 -13.05 -14.68 -10.59
C ILE A 255 -12.31 -15.50 -11.66
N ASP A 256 -11.20 -14.93 -12.17
CA ASP A 256 -10.32 -15.64 -13.08
C ASP A 256 -9.80 -16.93 -12.41
N PRO A 257 -10.06 -18.11 -12.99
CA PRO A 257 -9.61 -19.39 -12.45
C PRO A 257 -8.08 -19.47 -12.23
N ASP A 258 -7.28 -18.72 -13.02
CA ASP A 258 -5.82 -18.69 -12.84
C ASP A 258 -5.42 -18.02 -11.51
N ASN A 259 -6.16 -17.00 -11.04
CA ASN A 259 -5.93 -16.45 -9.70
C ASN A 259 -6.10 -17.50 -8.60
N ILE A 260 -7.18 -18.30 -8.68
CA ILE A 260 -7.43 -19.39 -7.71
C ILE A 260 -6.36 -20.47 -7.82
N HIS A 261 -5.96 -20.81 -9.05
CA HIS A 261 -4.87 -21.76 -9.27
C HIS A 261 -3.57 -21.27 -8.62
N GLN A 262 -3.18 -20.00 -8.82
CA GLN A 262 -1.97 -19.41 -8.25
C GLN A 262 -2.02 -19.27 -6.73
N LEU A 263 -3.18 -19.03 -6.13
CA LEU A 263 -3.37 -19.11 -4.68
C LEU A 263 -3.03 -20.52 -4.15
N ARG A 264 -3.53 -21.55 -4.80
CA ARG A 264 -3.24 -22.96 -4.43
C ARG A 264 -1.77 -23.30 -4.61
N VAL A 265 -1.15 -22.82 -5.70
CA VAL A 265 0.29 -23.00 -5.95
C VAL A 265 1.11 -22.34 -4.84
N ALA A 266 0.82 -21.09 -4.51
CA ALA A 266 1.53 -20.36 -3.46
C ALA A 266 1.41 -21.06 -2.10
N HIS A 267 0.22 -21.49 -1.73
CA HIS A 267 -0.03 -22.23 -0.49
C HIS A 267 0.70 -23.56 -0.45
N ARG A 268 0.68 -24.32 -1.53
CA ARG A 268 1.41 -25.60 -1.63
C ARG A 268 2.93 -25.40 -1.49
N ARG A 269 3.47 -24.36 -2.13
CA ARG A 269 4.89 -24.00 -2.01
C ARG A 269 5.26 -23.62 -0.57
N LEU A 270 4.46 -22.78 0.08
CA LEU A 270 4.69 -22.37 1.47
C LEU A 270 4.68 -23.59 2.43
N ARG A 271 3.71 -24.49 2.27
CA ARG A 271 3.67 -25.75 3.06
C ARG A 271 4.89 -26.62 2.82
N ALA A 272 5.37 -26.71 1.59
CA ALA A 272 6.60 -27.48 1.29
C ALA A 272 7.84 -26.84 1.96
N LEU A 273 7.95 -25.51 1.92
CA LEU A 273 9.03 -24.77 2.58
C LEU A 273 9.01 -25.00 4.10
N LEU A 274 7.85 -24.85 4.74
CA LEU A 274 7.70 -25.11 6.19
C LEU A 274 8.17 -26.53 6.54
N LYS A 275 7.84 -27.52 5.71
CA LYS A 275 8.25 -28.91 5.93
C LYS A 275 9.75 -29.13 5.74
N ILE A 276 10.33 -28.53 4.68
CA ILE A 276 11.76 -28.69 4.36
C ILE A 276 12.64 -28.01 5.43
N PHE A 277 12.23 -26.82 5.87
CA PHE A 277 12.99 -26.00 6.81
C PHE A 277 12.64 -26.25 8.28
N ALA A 278 11.67 -27.15 8.58
CA ALA A 278 11.23 -27.45 9.95
C ALA A 278 12.39 -27.68 10.94
N PRO A 279 13.47 -28.42 10.59
CA PRO A 279 14.58 -28.64 11.54
C PRO A 279 15.37 -27.37 11.92
N ALA A 280 15.27 -26.31 11.09
CA ALA A 280 15.98 -25.05 11.30
C ALA A 280 15.07 -23.92 11.84
N LEU A 281 13.78 -24.18 11.97
CA LEU A 281 12.80 -23.22 12.46
C LEU A 281 12.53 -23.45 13.96
N PRO A 282 12.19 -22.36 14.71
CA PRO A 282 11.74 -22.49 16.10
C PRO A 282 10.53 -23.45 16.21
N GLU A 283 10.44 -24.19 17.32
CA GLU A 283 9.34 -25.15 17.57
C GLU A 283 7.94 -24.49 17.45
N THR A 284 7.82 -23.21 17.73
CA THR A 284 6.60 -22.43 17.56
C THR A 284 6.09 -22.38 16.11
N PHE A 285 6.96 -22.61 15.11
CA PHE A 285 6.59 -22.74 13.71
C PHE A 285 6.21 -24.17 13.28
N ALA A 286 6.60 -25.18 14.07
CA ALA A 286 6.39 -26.59 13.73
C ALA A 286 4.97 -27.10 14.08
N GLY A 287 4.18 -26.34 14.81
CA GLY A 287 2.87 -26.72 15.34
C GLY A 287 1.64 -26.19 14.59
N THR A 288 1.83 -25.60 13.40
CA THR A 288 0.72 -25.08 12.55
C THR A 288 0.54 -25.94 11.27
#